data_06b8b5ca270199fae8e30e1d5d82df83
#
_entry.id   06b8b5ca270199fae8e30e1d5d82df83
#
_cell.length_a   1.000
_cell.length_b   1.000
_cell.length_c   1.000
_cell.angle_alpha   90.00
_cell.angle_beta   90.00
_cell.angle_gamma   90.00
#
_symmetry.space_group_name_H-M   'P 1'
#
loop_
_entity.id
_entity.type
_entity.pdbx_description
1 polymer ?
#
loop_
_entity_poly.entity_id
_entity_poly.type
_entity_poly.pdbx_seq_one_letter_code
_entity_poly.pdbx_strand_id
1 'polypeptide(L)'
;MRTDRLEKEPIWSMILLWGSGILFLLCFSYMTSPLFPHSYGWDSSFFQLVGAGMTKGYLPYRDFYDMKGPWLFFIEYAAQLICYGRLGIFILQCFNMGMILFLCQKIFRQYFHGRGIINSLLVSLPLYIVLSSTMEGGNLTEEWSLLFLLLPMYLSLDFIMEEREEHKPLYGFLYGVCFGVLALIRITNSVMICAIVFTVTVHLIKSGKWRNFWENAAAFLLGVAAAFVLPLLYFGYYGEIASMLYCVFVFGFVYGTEGYAIGTGGIFLITLLFPILIFLLTKQDNKKIWMLVICNTAGMMITLGMGNSTLHDYILIIPNMMFGIWRLAETWRDRKTAVKIVTAAVILICFAYPGYKMIRAGASILGQIGDDTAYQSAMEIADCIPEEERNSVWAYEVPMRWYAIADIMPYCKYCGWQEHYMELSPQIASEVKEMLETNPPVWIVTRADKEIANSIVKTKLQESYELLIENSDCSLYRLK
;
A
#
# COMPACT_ATOMS: atom_id res chain seq x y z
N MET A 1 -22.24 2.92 32.41
CA MET A 1 -23.11 1.74 32.34
C MET A 1 -23.97 1.87 31.08
N ARG A 2 -23.46 1.44 29.94
CA ARG A 2 -24.17 1.45 28.62
C ARG A 2 -24.19 0.01 28.09
N THR A 3 -25.01 -0.82 28.73
CA THR A 3 -25.38 -2.15 28.23
C THR A 3 -26.69 -2.09 27.46
N ASP A 4 -26.87 -1.05 26.66
CA ASP A 4 -27.95 -1.06 25.67
C ASP A 4 -27.54 -2.04 24.58
N ARG A 5 -28.36 -3.09 24.46
CA ARG A 5 -28.24 -4.16 23.45
C ARG A 5 -27.95 -3.49 22.10
N LEU A 6 -26.71 -3.63 21.62
CA LEU A 6 -26.38 -3.27 20.26
C LEU A 6 -27.34 -4.06 19.35
N GLU A 7 -28.36 -3.40 18.82
CA GLU A 7 -29.22 -4.02 17.82
C GLU A 7 -28.34 -4.64 16.76
N LYS A 8 -28.62 -5.90 16.42
CA LYS A 8 -27.88 -6.59 15.37
C LYS A 8 -28.12 -5.81 14.08
N GLU A 9 -27.04 -5.38 13.46
CA GLU A 9 -27.11 -4.76 12.15
C GLU A 9 -27.81 -5.72 11.19
N PRO A 10 -28.79 -5.26 10.42
CA PRO A 10 -29.43 -6.10 9.44
C PRO A 10 -28.42 -6.54 8.38
N ILE A 11 -28.45 -7.80 8.00
CA ILE A 11 -27.52 -8.40 7.02
C ILE A 11 -27.43 -7.57 5.73
N TRP A 12 -28.56 -7.01 5.30
CA TRP A 12 -28.62 -6.18 4.08
C TRP A 12 -27.76 -4.90 4.15
N SER A 13 -27.55 -4.31 5.36
CA SER A 13 -26.65 -3.14 5.50
C SER A 13 -25.20 -3.52 5.26
N MET A 14 -24.80 -4.71 5.68
CA MET A 14 -23.46 -5.26 5.38
C MET A 14 -23.31 -5.56 3.89
N ILE A 15 -24.33 -6.17 3.25
CA ILE A 15 -24.33 -6.45 1.82
C ILE A 15 -24.16 -5.14 1.02
N LEU A 16 -24.88 -4.08 1.38
CA LEU A 16 -24.76 -2.78 0.71
C LEU A 16 -23.39 -2.13 0.94
N LEU A 17 -22.85 -2.23 2.14
CA LEU A 17 -21.54 -1.71 2.47
C LEU A 17 -20.46 -2.40 1.64
N TRP A 18 -20.45 -3.73 1.60
CA TRP A 18 -19.51 -4.51 0.79
C TRP A 18 -19.73 -4.27 -0.70
N GLY A 19 -21.00 -4.22 -1.15
CA GLY A 19 -21.35 -3.92 -2.54
C GLY A 19 -20.85 -2.54 -2.98
N SER A 20 -20.92 -1.53 -2.09
CA SER A 20 -20.36 -0.21 -2.38
C SER A 20 -18.82 -0.23 -2.52
N GLY A 21 -18.14 -1.06 -1.71
CA GLY A 21 -16.70 -1.27 -1.82
C GLY A 21 -16.29 -1.96 -3.12
N ILE A 22 -17.03 -2.99 -3.52
CA ILE A 22 -16.81 -3.68 -4.79
C ILE A 22 -17.05 -2.71 -5.96
N LEU A 23 -18.14 -1.94 -5.94
CA LEU A 23 -18.42 -0.94 -6.98
C LEU A 23 -17.33 0.13 -7.04
N PHE A 24 -16.85 0.59 -5.89
CA PHE A 24 -15.73 1.53 -5.83
C PHE A 24 -14.47 0.94 -6.48
N LEU A 25 -14.09 -0.28 -6.14
CA LEU A 25 -12.92 -0.95 -6.71
C LEU A 25 -13.08 -1.24 -8.21
N LEU A 26 -14.27 -1.64 -8.66
CA LEU A 26 -14.56 -1.80 -10.09
C LEU A 26 -14.24 -0.53 -10.88
N CYS A 27 -14.55 0.64 -10.32
CA CYS A 27 -14.33 1.91 -11.00
C CYS A 27 -12.90 2.45 -10.82
N PHE A 28 -12.31 2.36 -9.62
CA PHE A 28 -11.09 3.07 -9.27
C PHE A 28 -9.83 2.19 -9.19
N SER A 29 -9.97 0.85 -9.05
CA SER A 29 -8.84 -0.08 -9.09
C SER A 29 -8.60 -0.58 -10.52
N TYR A 30 -8.41 0.34 -11.47
CA TYR A 30 -8.36 0.01 -12.89
C TYR A 30 -7.15 -0.86 -13.28
N MET A 31 -6.11 -0.94 -12.43
CA MET A 31 -4.95 -1.83 -12.65
C MET A 31 -5.29 -3.32 -12.47
N THR A 32 -6.38 -3.64 -11.77
CA THR A 32 -6.80 -5.02 -11.46
C THR A 32 -8.25 -5.31 -11.85
N SER A 33 -9.07 -4.27 -11.94
CA SER A 33 -10.50 -4.38 -12.23
C SER A 33 -10.77 -5.04 -13.60
N PRO A 34 -11.73 -5.97 -13.66
CA PRO A 34 -12.13 -6.61 -14.92
C PRO A 34 -12.77 -5.64 -15.93
N LEU A 35 -13.17 -4.43 -15.51
CA LEU A 35 -13.67 -3.41 -16.44
C LEU A 35 -12.56 -2.81 -17.32
N PHE A 36 -11.28 -2.98 -16.95
CA PHE A 36 -10.12 -2.42 -17.65
C PHE A 36 -9.13 -3.55 -17.97
N PRO A 37 -9.42 -4.44 -18.91
CA PRO A 37 -8.66 -5.66 -19.16
C PRO A 37 -7.20 -5.41 -19.57
N HIS A 38 -6.90 -4.25 -20.16
CA HIS A 38 -5.58 -3.92 -20.71
C HIS A 38 -4.86 -2.77 -19.97
N SER A 39 -5.40 -2.33 -18.82
CA SER A 39 -4.72 -1.34 -17.97
C SER A 39 -3.74 -1.97 -17.02
N TYR A 40 -2.46 -1.62 -17.12
CA TYR A 40 -1.36 -2.12 -16.32
C TYR A 40 -0.55 -0.96 -15.72
N GLY A 41 -0.27 -1.02 -14.41
CA GLY A 41 0.52 -0.02 -13.70
C GLY A 41 2.00 -0.39 -13.60
N TRP A 42 2.77 0.47 -12.96
CA TRP A 42 4.19 0.22 -12.70
C TRP A 42 4.33 -0.77 -11.53
N ASP A 43 4.02 -0.35 -10.31
CA ASP A 43 4.19 -1.13 -9.08
C ASP A 43 3.23 -2.33 -9.03
N SER A 44 1.95 -2.10 -9.32
CA SER A 44 0.93 -3.16 -9.34
C SER A 44 1.30 -4.32 -10.26
N SER A 45 1.81 -4.02 -11.47
CA SER A 45 2.21 -5.06 -12.42
C SER A 45 3.46 -5.80 -11.98
N PHE A 46 4.40 -5.13 -11.30
CA PHE A 46 5.56 -5.79 -10.73
C PHE A 46 5.16 -6.75 -9.61
N PHE A 47 4.31 -6.33 -8.69
CA PHE A 47 3.84 -7.20 -7.61
C PHE A 47 3.12 -8.43 -8.18
N GLN A 48 2.26 -8.23 -9.17
CA GLN A 48 1.60 -9.31 -9.90
C GLN A 48 2.61 -10.25 -10.57
N LEU A 49 3.64 -9.72 -11.22
CA LEU A 49 4.71 -10.49 -11.87
C LEU A 49 5.43 -11.39 -10.86
N VAL A 50 5.78 -10.84 -9.69
CA VAL A 50 6.41 -11.62 -8.61
C VAL A 50 5.48 -12.73 -8.12
N GLY A 51 4.20 -12.43 -7.87
CA GLY A 51 3.20 -13.43 -7.46
C GLY A 51 3.04 -14.54 -8.51
N ALA A 52 2.96 -14.19 -9.79
CA ALA A 52 2.91 -15.13 -10.91
C ALA A 52 4.20 -15.96 -11.01
N GLY A 53 5.36 -15.33 -10.83
CA GLY A 53 6.66 -16.01 -10.78
C GLY A 53 6.73 -17.05 -9.66
N MET A 54 6.21 -16.73 -8.47
CA MET A 54 6.16 -17.69 -7.36
C MET A 54 5.35 -18.95 -7.69
N THR A 55 4.30 -18.86 -8.51
CA THR A 55 3.56 -20.05 -8.98
C THR A 55 4.38 -20.92 -9.95
N LYS A 56 5.39 -20.34 -10.59
CA LYS A 56 6.31 -20.97 -11.54
C LYS A 56 7.64 -21.40 -10.88
N GLY A 57 7.79 -21.24 -9.54
CA GLY A 57 8.98 -21.62 -8.77
C GLY A 57 10.08 -20.56 -8.66
N TYR A 58 9.82 -19.34 -9.12
CA TYR A 58 10.70 -18.19 -8.88
C TYR A 58 10.53 -17.68 -7.45
N LEU A 59 11.57 -17.03 -6.92
CA LEU A 59 11.57 -16.52 -5.54
C LEU A 59 11.82 -15.01 -5.50
N PRO A 60 11.04 -14.26 -4.70
CA PRO A 60 11.38 -12.89 -4.37
C PRO A 60 12.80 -12.80 -3.81
N TYR A 61 13.47 -11.70 -4.06
CA TYR A 61 14.85 -11.36 -3.66
C TYR A 61 15.96 -12.15 -4.33
N ARG A 62 15.73 -13.41 -4.74
CA ARG A 62 16.66 -14.20 -5.56
C ARG A 62 16.48 -13.91 -7.04
N ASP A 63 15.25 -14.00 -7.53
CA ASP A 63 14.89 -13.90 -8.94
C ASP A 63 14.23 -12.54 -9.29
N PHE A 64 13.79 -11.79 -8.28
CA PHE A 64 13.22 -10.45 -8.38
C PHE A 64 13.83 -9.57 -7.28
N TYR A 65 14.56 -8.52 -7.66
CA TYR A 65 15.18 -7.62 -6.70
C TYR A 65 14.24 -6.46 -6.37
N ASP A 66 13.81 -6.36 -5.11
CA ASP A 66 12.94 -5.27 -4.62
C ASP A 66 13.05 -5.11 -3.09
N MET A 67 12.77 -3.91 -2.59
CA MET A 67 12.76 -3.59 -1.16
C MET A 67 11.42 -3.85 -0.47
N LYS A 68 10.36 -4.17 -1.20
CA LYS A 68 9.07 -4.50 -0.58
C LYS A 68 9.16 -5.83 0.17
N GLY A 69 8.40 -5.93 1.26
CA GLY A 69 8.48 -7.08 2.14
C GLY A 69 7.66 -8.29 1.67
N PRO A 70 7.97 -9.48 2.22
CA PRO A 70 7.42 -10.76 1.75
C PRO A 70 5.90 -10.90 1.92
N TRP A 71 5.26 -10.22 2.87
CA TRP A 71 3.80 -10.30 3.01
C TRP A 71 3.05 -9.76 1.79
N LEU A 72 3.59 -8.72 1.13
CA LEU A 72 3.04 -8.25 -0.14
C LEU A 72 3.07 -9.36 -1.19
N PHE A 73 4.22 -10.00 -1.36
CA PHE A 73 4.39 -11.06 -2.36
C PHE A 73 3.59 -12.34 -2.02
N PHE A 74 3.37 -12.64 -0.74
CA PHE A 74 2.48 -13.72 -0.34
C PHE A 74 1.00 -13.42 -0.65
N ILE A 75 0.56 -12.16 -0.55
CA ILE A 75 -0.77 -11.74 -0.98
C ILE A 75 -0.90 -11.93 -2.50
N GLU A 76 0.08 -11.47 -3.26
CA GLU A 76 0.09 -11.64 -4.72
C GLU A 76 0.13 -13.12 -5.14
N TYR A 77 0.98 -13.92 -4.49
CA TYR A 77 1.03 -15.37 -4.72
C TYR A 77 -0.31 -16.05 -4.43
N ALA A 78 -0.93 -15.74 -3.28
CA ALA A 78 -2.25 -16.27 -2.93
C ALA A 78 -3.32 -15.86 -3.96
N ALA A 79 -3.26 -14.64 -4.46
CA ALA A 79 -4.13 -14.16 -5.53
C ALA A 79 -4.00 -14.99 -6.80
N GLN A 80 -2.76 -15.30 -7.22
CA GLN A 80 -2.51 -16.14 -8.40
C GLN A 80 -3.02 -17.59 -8.22
N LEU A 81 -3.00 -18.12 -7.00
CA LEU A 81 -3.56 -19.44 -6.69
C LEU A 81 -5.09 -19.45 -6.74
N ILE A 82 -5.76 -18.33 -6.44
CA ILE A 82 -7.23 -18.21 -6.56
C ILE A 82 -7.64 -18.11 -8.03
N CYS A 83 -7.02 -17.21 -8.75
CA CYS A 83 -7.23 -17.02 -10.19
C CYS A 83 -5.98 -16.37 -10.79
N TYR A 84 -5.37 -17.05 -11.74
CA TYR A 84 -4.17 -16.53 -12.39
C TYR A 84 -4.43 -15.19 -13.07
N GLY A 85 -3.48 -14.26 -12.94
CA GLY A 85 -3.56 -12.91 -13.51
C GLY A 85 -4.25 -11.91 -12.57
N ARG A 86 -4.75 -10.84 -13.15
CA ARG A 86 -5.25 -9.65 -12.44
C ARG A 86 -6.53 -9.89 -11.62
N LEU A 87 -7.38 -10.83 -12.08
CA LEU A 87 -8.67 -11.10 -11.44
C LEU A 87 -8.51 -11.66 -10.02
N GLY A 88 -7.51 -12.53 -9.78
CA GLY A 88 -7.25 -13.05 -8.44
C GLY A 88 -6.92 -11.94 -7.44
N ILE A 89 -6.12 -10.95 -7.88
CA ILE A 89 -5.77 -9.78 -7.08
C ILE A 89 -7.01 -8.93 -6.79
N PHE A 90 -7.84 -8.67 -7.81
CA PHE A 90 -9.09 -7.93 -7.65
C PHE A 90 -10.03 -8.59 -6.62
N ILE A 91 -10.14 -9.91 -6.63
CA ILE A 91 -10.95 -10.67 -5.64
C ILE A 91 -10.43 -10.43 -4.22
N LEU A 92 -9.11 -10.52 -4.01
CA LEU A 92 -8.52 -10.24 -2.70
C LEU A 92 -8.66 -8.76 -2.29
N GLN A 93 -8.55 -7.81 -3.21
CA GLN A 93 -8.84 -6.40 -2.95
C GLN A 93 -10.29 -6.18 -2.51
N CYS A 94 -11.26 -6.84 -3.15
CA CYS A 94 -12.67 -6.79 -2.73
C CYS A 94 -12.85 -7.31 -1.29
N PHE A 95 -12.17 -8.39 -0.93
CA PHE A 95 -12.19 -8.90 0.45
C PHE A 95 -11.54 -7.92 1.43
N ASN A 96 -10.35 -7.40 1.11
CA ASN A 96 -9.64 -6.41 1.93
C ASN A 96 -10.49 -5.15 2.15
N MET A 97 -11.08 -4.60 1.10
CA MET A 97 -11.97 -3.44 1.16
C MET A 97 -13.21 -3.72 2.03
N GLY A 98 -13.82 -4.89 1.89
CA GLY A 98 -14.94 -5.30 2.74
C GLY A 98 -14.56 -5.33 4.22
N MET A 99 -13.39 -5.83 4.57
CA MET A 99 -12.87 -5.85 5.94
C MET A 99 -12.53 -4.43 6.45
N ILE A 100 -11.96 -3.56 5.62
CA ILE A 100 -11.72 -2.14 5.92
C ILE A 100 -13.04 -1.44 6.27
N LEU A 101 -14.05 -1.59 5.41
CA LEU A 101 -15.36 -0.99 5.62
C LEU A 101 -16.06 -1.54 6.87
N PHE A 102 -15.93 -2.83 7.14
CA PHE A 102 -16.43 -3.45 8.37
C PHE A 102 -15.78 -2.86 9.63
N LEU A 103 -14.45 -2.65 9.64
CA LEU A 103 -13.77 -2.01 10.76
C LEU A 103 -14.20 -0.54 10.91
N CYS A 104 -14.30 0.20 9.83
CA CYS A 104 -14.82 1.57 9.84
C CYS A 104 -16.23 1.60 10.46
N GLN A 105 -17.13 0.70 10.05
CA GLN A 105 -18.46 0.61 10.62
C GLN A 105 -18.43 0.29 12.13
N LYS A 106 -17.54 -0.63 12.56
CA LYS A 106 -17.38 -0.96 13.99
C LYS A 106 -16.93 0.24 14.81
N ILE A 107 -16.02 1.08 14.31
CA ILE A 107 -15.55 2.29 14.97
C ILE A 107 -16.71 3.27 15.20
N PHE A 108 -17.64 3.37 14.27
CA PHE A 108 -18.73 4.36 14.32
C PHE A 108 -20.05 3.84 14.88
N ARG A 109 -20.24 2.52 14.97
CA ARG A 109 -21.51 1.88 15.31
C ARG A 109 -22.16 2.41 16.59
N GLN A 110 -21.35 2.67 17.62
CA GLN A 110 -21.84 3.16 18.91
C GLN A 110 -22.49 4.56 18.84
N TYR A 111 -22.28 5.32 17.75
CA TYR A 111 -22.79 6.69 17.59
C TYR A 111 -23.97 6.80 16.63
N PHE A 112 -24.21 5.78 15.82
CA PHE A 112 -25.22 5.78 14.78
C PHE A 112 -26.34 4.79 15.08
N HIS A 113 -27.21 5.12 16.03
CA HIS A 113 -28.37 4.29 16.33
C HIS A 113 -29.49 4.44 15.26
N GLY A 114 -30.01 3.32 14.75
CA GLY A 114 -31.27 3.25 14.03
C GLY A 114 -31.32 3.65 12.56
N ARG A 115 -30.19 3.90 11.88
CA ARG A 115 -30.13 4.27 10.45
C ARG A 115 -28.97 3.60 9.72
N GLY A 116 -28.89 2.26 9.80
CA GLY A 116 -27.74 1.46 9.37
C GLY A 116 -27.14 1.82 7.99
N ILE A 117 -27.97 1.96 6.93
CA ILE A 117 -27.47 2.24 5.56
C ILE A 117 -26.87 3.62 5.44
N ILE A 118 -27.61 4.66 5.84
CA ILE A 118 -27.16 6.06 5.67
C ILE A 118 -25.86 6.27 6.43
N ASN A 119 -25.76 5.68 7.62
CA ASN A 119 -24.56 5.79 8.45
C ASN A 119 -23.37 5.05 7.83
N SER A 120 -23.60 3.86 7.26
CA SER A 120 -22.56 3.09 6.57
C SER A 120 -22.01 3.85 5.34
N LEU A 121 -22.88 4.46 4.56
CA LEU A 121 -22.49 5.28 3.41
C LEU A 121 -21.76 6.56 3.83
N LEU A 122 -22.24 7.26 4.87
CA LEU A 122 -21.59 8.46 5.38
C LEU A 122 -20.19 8.18 5.93
N VAL A 123 -19.97 7.01 6.52
CA VAL A 123 -18.66 6.58 7.03
C VAL A 123 -17.70 6.23 5.88
N SER A 124 -18.21 5.61 4.82
CA SER A 124 -17.39 5.19 3.67
C SER A 124 -17.03 6.34 2.74
N LEU A 125 -17.85 7.40 2.66
CA LEU A 125 -17.63 8.51 1.73
C LEU A 125 -16.27 9.22 1.89
N PRO A 126 -15.80 9.62 3.09
CA PRO A 126 -14.48 10.22 3.24
C PRO A 126 -13.34 9.27 2.88
N LEU A 127 -13.51 7.96 3.16
CA LEU A 127 -12.57 6.92 2.75
C LEU A 127 -12.48 6.88 1.22
N TYR A 128 -13.60 6.83 0.51
CA TYR A 128 -13.62 6.78 -0.95
C TYR A 128 -13.05 8.05 -1.59
N ILE A 129 -13.32 9.23 -1.01
CA ILE A 129 -12.74 10.50 -1.51
C ILE A 129 -11.21 10.46 -1.46
N VAL A 130 -10.64 10.02 -0.34
CA VAL A 130 -9.17 9.95 -0.21
C VAL A 130 -8.60 8.82 -1.08
N LEU A 131 -9.17 7.61 -1.02
CA LEU A 131 -8.69 6.49 -1.83
C LEU A 131 -8.74 6.79 -3.33
N SER A 132 -9.87 7.26 -3.86
CA SER A 132 -9.99 7.57 -5.30
C SER A 132 -8.99 8.63 -5.77
N SER A 133 -8.55 9.50 -4.87
CA SER A 133 -7.60 10.56 -5.16
C SER A 133 -6.14 10.15 -5.03
N THR A 134 -5.85 9.02 -4.39
CA THR A 134 -4.49 8.61 -4.02
C THR A 134 -4.08 7.20 -4.47
N MET A 135 -5.03 6.31 -4.79
CA MET A 135 -4.73 4.90 -5.05
C MET A 135 -4.14 4.59 -6.44
N GLU A 136 -4.04 5.57 -7.33
CA GLU A 136 -3.35 5.47 -8.63
C GLU A 136 -3.64 4.18 -9.42
N GLY A 137 -4.87 3.68 -9.33
CA GLY A 137 -5.30 2.46 -9.99
C GLY A 137 -5.28 1.18 -9.15
N GLY A 138 -4.85 1.29 -7.90
CA GLY A 138 -4.94 0.21 -6.90
C GLY A 138 -3.81 -0.82 -6.93
N ASN A 139 -3.91 -1.77 -6.02
CA ASN A 139 -2.93 -2.81 -5.76
C ASN A 139 -1.57 -2.24 -5.30
N LEU A 140 -1.61 -1.46 -4.22
CA LEU A 140 -0.46 -0.76 -3.66
C LEU A 140 -0.21 -1.21 -2.22
N THR A 141 1.03 -1.08 -1.76
CA THR A 141 1.44 -1.45 -0.38
C THR A 141 0.61 -0.74 0.68
N GLU A 142 0.26 0.52 0.45
CA GLU A 142 -0.53 1.37 1.34
C GLU A 142 -1.98 0.90 1.43
N GLU A 143 -2.56 0.46 0.31
CA GLU A 143 -3.91 -0.12 0.27
C GLU A 143 -4.00 -1.40 1.11
N TRP A 144 -3.05 -2.32 0.94
CA TRP A 144 -2.96 -3.56 1.72
C TRP A 144 -2.70 -3.29 3.20
N SER A 145 -2.04 -2.17 3.53
CA SER A 145 -1.72 -1.76 4.89
C SER A 145 -2.94 -1.27 5.69
N LEU A 146 -3.98 -0.74 5.04
CA LEU A 146 -5.11 -0.10 5.73
C LEU A 146 -5.81 -1.00 6.73
N LEU A 147 -6.03 -2.28 6.41
CA LEU A 147 -6.66 -3.24 7.33
C LEU A 147 -5.87 -3.36 8.63
N PHE A 148 -4.53 -3.49 8.49
CA PHE A 148 -3.61 -3.64 9.63
C PHE A 148 -3.38 -2.34 10.41
N LEU A 149 -3.77 -1.19 9.87
CA LEU A 149 -3.78 0.10 10.58
C LEU A 149 -5.10 0.36 11.28
N LEU A 150 -6.21 0.03 10.65
CA LEU A 150 -7.54 0.27 11.21
C LEU A 150 -7.89 -0.67 12.38
N LEU A 151 -7.38 -1.91 12.37
CA LEU A 151 -7.58 -2.84 13.48
C LEU A 151 -6.97 -2.32 14.79
N PRO A 152 -5.68 -1.95 14.86
CA PRO A 152 -5.09 -1.32 16.04
C PRO A 152 -5.81 -0.02 16.45
N MET A 153 -6.23 0.79 15.50
CA MET A 153 -7.03 1.99 15.78
C MET A 153 -8.33 1.64 16.50
N TYR A 154 -9.10 0.68 15.99
CA TYR A 154 -10.34 0.23 16.62
C TYR A 154 -10.10 -0.27 18.05
N LEU A 155 -9.09 -1.13 18.26
CA LEU A 155 -8.76 -1.67 19.59
C LEU A 155 -8.28 -0.60 20.56
N SER A 156 -7.52 0.40 20.09
CA SER A 156 -7.06 1.52 20.92
C SER A 156 -8.20 2.43 21.35
N LEU A 157 -9.15 2.69 20.47
CA LEU A 157 -10.37 3.43 20.80
C LEU A 157 -11.24 2.68 21.82
N ASP A 158 -11.43 1.35 21.65
CA ASP A 158 -12.15 0.51 22.60
C ASP A 158 -11.51 0.60 24.00
N PHE A 159 -10.18 0.50 24.10
CA PHE A 159 -9.45 0.66 25.35
C PHE A 159 -9.65 2.03 26.01
N ILE A 160 -9.51 3.12 25.23
CA ILE A 160 -9.58 4.48 25.74
C ILE A 160 -11.00 4.86 26.15
N MET A 161 -12.02 4.44 25.39
CA MET A 161 -13.42 4.79 25.60
C MET A 161 -14.06 4.02 26.77
N GLU A 162 -13.62 2.82 27.04
CA GLU A 162 -14.08 2.06 28.21
C GLU A 162 -13.39 2.50 29.52
N GLU A 163 -12.50 3.51 29.44
CA GLU A 163 -11.75 4.06 30.59
C GLU A 163 -11.05 2.98 31.44
N ARG A 164 -10.65 1.88 30.81
CA ARG A 164 -10.00 0.76 31.49
C ARG A 164 -8.66 1.21 32.06
N GLU A 165 -8.37 0.74 33.27
CA GLU A 165 -7.08 0.97 33.90
C GLU A 165 -6.00 0.04 33.33
N GLU A 166 -6.37 -1.16 32.91
CA GLU A 166 -5.48 -2.19 32.36
C GLU A 166 -5.78 -2.45 30.89
N HIS A 167 -4.72 -2.58 30.12
CA HIS A 167 -4.79 -2.91 28.69
C HIS A 167 -4.79 -4.43 28.51
N LYS A 168 -5.64 -4.95 27.62
CA LYS A 168 -5.71 -6.40 27.35
C LYS A 168 -4.43 -6.87 26.63
N PRO A 169 -3.70 -7.88 27.14
CA PRO A 169 -2.51 -8.40 26.43
C PRO A 169 -2.80 -8.90 25.01
N LEU A 170 -4.04 -9.41 24.76
CA LEU A 170 -4.47 -9.77 23.40
C LEU A 170 -4.40 -8.59 22.43
N TYR A 171 -4.71 -7.36 22.89
CA TYR A 171 -4.60 -6.17 22.02
C TYR A 171 -3.13 -5.86 21.74
N GLY A 172 -2.27 -5.99 22.77
CA GLY A 172 -0.81 -5.91 22.60
C GLY A 172 -0.29 -6.89 21.55
N PHE A 173 -0.72 -8.15 21.62
CA PHE A 173 -0.38 -9.18 20.64
C PHE A 173 -0.84 -8.80 19.21
N LEU A 174 -2.09 -8.36 19.05
CA LEU A 174 -2.63 -7.95 17.76
C LEU A 174 -1.91 -6.71 17.19
N TYR A 175 -1.51 -5.75 18.05
CA TYR A 175 -0.66 -4.63 17.62
C TYR A 175 0.69 -5.14 17.11
N GLY A 176 1.29 -6.12 17.80
CA GLY A 176 2.53 -6.75 17.37
C GLY A 176 2.41 -7.46 16.04
N VAL A 177 1.35 -8.25 15.82
CA VAL A 177 1.08 -8.89 14.53
C VAL A 177 0.94 -7.85 13.42
N CYS A 178 0.11 -6.82 13.62
CA CYS A 178 -0.10 -5.76 12.63
C CYS A 178 1.21 -5.01 12.35
N PHE A 179 2.00 -4.69 13.37
CA PHE A 179 3.31 -4.05 13.21
C PHE A 179 4.27 -4.94 12.39
N GLY A 180 4.37 -6.22 12.73
CA GLY A 180 5.25 -7.16 12.02
C GLY A 180 4.86 -7.37 10.57
N VAL A 181 3.55 -7.50 10.28
CA VAL A 181 3.05 -7.59 8.90
C VAL A 181 3.38 -6.31 8.12
N LEU A 182 3.12 -5.13 8.69
CA LEU A 182 3.43 -3.85 8.03
C LEU A 182 4.93 -3.63 7.84
N ALA A 183 5.76 -4.00 8.82
CA ALA A 183 7.21 -3.95 8.70
C ALA A 183 7.73 -4.85 7.56
N LEU A 184 7.02 -5.95 7.30
CA LEU A 184 7.28 -6.91 6.23
C LEU A 184 6.37 -6.71 4.99
N ILE A 185 5.70 -5.59 4.85
CA ILE A 185 5.16 -5.03 3.60
C ILE A 185 6.02 -3.82 3.20
N ARG A 186 6.03 -2.80 4.04
CA ARG A 186 6.83 -1.58 3.95
C ARG A 186 6.92 -0.96 5.35
N ILE A 187 8.11 -0.89 5.93
CA ILE A 187 8.30 -0.54 7.35
C ILE A 187 7.71 0.83 7.72
N THR A 188 7.76 1.79 6.81
CA THR A 188 7.21 3.14 7.00
C THR A 188 5.70 3.14 7.24
N ASN A 189 4.96 2.12 6.75
CA ASN A 189 3.52 2.01 6.93
C ASN A 189 3.12 1.68 8.38
N SER A 190 4.07 1.25 9.24
CA SER A 190 3.81 0.87 10.64
C SER A 190 3.79 2.03 11.64
N VAL A 191 4.04 3.27 11.22
CA VAL A 191 4.22 4.44 12.11
C VAL A 191 3.03 4.68 13.04
N MET A 192 1.79 4.50 12.54
CA MET A 192 0.59 4.64 13.38
C MET A 192 0.56 3.66 14.55
N ILE A 193 1.03 2.42 14.33
CA ILE A 193 1.08 1.42 15.41
C ILE A 193 2.08 1.85 16.49
N CYS A 194 3.20 2.44 16.11
CA CYS A 194 4.15 3.03 17.05
C CYS A 194 3.49 4.10 17.94
N ALA A 195 2.67 4.99 17.35
CA ALA A 195 1.92 6.02 18.07
C ALA A 195 0.91 5.41 19.06
N ILE A 196 0.20 4.34 18.65
CA ILE A 196 -0.74 3.60 19.51
C ILE A 196 0.02 2.96 20.70
N VAL A 197 1.07 2.20 20.42
CA VAL A 197 1.88 1.51 21.42
C VAL A 197 2.49 2.51 22.41
N PHE A 198 3.03 3.63 21.91
CA PHE A 198 3.55 4.71 22.75
C PHE A 198 2.48 5.28 23.68
N THR A 199 1.27 5.55 23.15
CA THR A 199 0.16 6.09 23.95
C THR A 199 -0.26 5.14 25.06
N VAL A 200 -0.41 3.84 24.77
CA VAL A 200 -0.75 2.81 25.74
C VAL A 200 0.37 2.67 26.78
N THR A 201 1.62 2.62 26.37
CA THR A 201 2.80 2.54 27.23
C THR A 201 2.85 3.69 28.24
N VAL A 202 2.74 4.93 27.77
CA VAL A 202 2.74 6.12 28.62
C VAL A 202 1.58 6.07 29.62
N HIS A 203 0.40 5.61 29.20
CA HIS A 203 -0.74 5.46 30.11
C HIS A 203 -0.45 4.45 31.22
N LEU A 204 0.02 3.25 30.89
CA LEU A 204 0.29 2.18 31.87
C LEU A 204 1.39 2.58 32.87
N ILE A 205 2.47 3.20 32.38
CA ILE A 205 3.56 3.69 33.23
C ILE A 205 3.06 4.78 34.20
N LYS A 206 2.33 5.78 33.70
CA LYS A 206 1.77 6.88 34.53
C LYS A 206 0.76 6.37 35.55
N SER A 207 0.04 5.31 35.25
CA SER A 207 -0.93 4.67 36.16
C SER A 207 -0.28 3.68 37.12
N GLY A 208 1.04 3.48 37.09
CA GLY A 208 1.76 2.53 37.95
C GLY A 208 1.48 1.06 37.64
N LYS A 209 0.89 0.75 36.47
CA LYS A 209 0.49 -0.60 36.08
C LYS A 209 1.66 -1.39 35.44
N TRP A 210 2.78 -1.46 36.13
CA TRP A 210 4.03 -2.05 35.62
C TRP A 210 3.90 -3.51 35.18
N ARG A 211 3.14 -4.34 35.95
CA ARG A 211 2.89 -5.73 35.57
C ARG A 211 2.16 -5.79 34.21
N ASN A 212 1.08 -5.03 34.06
CA ASN A 212 0.29 -5.00 32.82
C ASN A 212 1.09 -4.41 31.66
N PHE A 213 2.01 -3.46 31.91
CA PHE A 213 2.95 -2.98 30.90
C PHE A 213 3.83 -4.12 30.36
N TRP A 214 4.46 -4.92 31.24
CA TRP A 214 5.32 -6.01 30.80
C TRP A 214 4.55 -7.15 30.11
N GLU A 215 3.34 -7.47 30.57
CA GLU A 215 2.45 -8.44 29.93
C GLU A 215 2.11 -7.99 28.49
N ASN A 216 1.82 -6.72 28.27
CA ASN A 216 1.55 -6.17 26.95
C ASN A 216 2.79 -6.05 26.08
N ALA A 217 3.95 -5.69 26.65
CA ALA A 217 5.22 -5.64 25.93
C ALA A 217 5.62 -7.05 25.43
N ALA A 218 5.52 -8.06 26.29
CA ALA A 218 5.77 -9.44 25.89
C ALA A 218 4.78 -9.93 24.82
N ALA A 219 3.49 -9.62 24.98
CA ALA A 219 2.46 -9.95 24.01
C ALA A 219 2.72 -9.27 22.63
N PHE A 220 3.13 -8.00 22.64
CA PHE A 220 3.51 -7.27 21.42
C PHE A 220 4.69 -7.94 20.70
N LEU A 221 5.76 -8.26 21.43
CA LEU A 221 6.93 -8.94 20.85
C LEU A 221 6.59 -10.33 20.31
N LEU A 222 5.72 -11.08 20.99
CA LEU A 222 5.21 -12.36 20.49
C LEU A 222 4.38 -12.18 19.21
N GLY A 223 3.58 -11.12 19.13
CA GLY A 223 2.83 -10.78 17.92
C GLY A 223 3.75 -10.43 16.75
N VAL A 224 4.80 -9.64 16.98
CA VAL A 224 5.82 -9.35 15.97
C VAL A 224 6.49 -10.65 15.51
N ALA A 225 6.95 -11.48 16.46
CA ALA A 225 7.56 -12.77 16.13
C ALA A 225 6.62 -13.66 15.29
N ALA A 226 5.33 -13.72 15.63
CA ALA A 226 4.34 -14.49 14.88
C ALA A 226 4.23 -14.04 13.42
N ALA A 227 4.30 -12.73 13.14
CA ALA A 227 4.28 -12.20 11.78
C ALA A 227 5.53 -12.59 10.97
N PHE A 228 6.66 -12.84 11.61
CA PHE A 228 7.90 -13.25 10.97
C PHE A 228 7.99 -14.77 10.71
N VAL A 229 7.18 -15.60 11.39
CA VAL A 229 7.28 -17.07 11.30
C VAL A 229 7.16 -17.57 9.87
N LEU A 230 6.08 -17.20 9.17
CA LEU A 230 5.85 -17.68 7.79
C LEU A 230 6.95 -17.23 6.81
N PRO A 231 7.34 -15.94 6.77
CA PRO A 231 8.47 -15.50 5.95
C PRO A 231 9.77 -16.24 6.27
N LEU A 232 10.13 -16.38 7.54
CA LEU A 232 11.37 -17.06 7.93
C LEU A 232 11.35 -18.55 7.55
N LEU A 233 10.23 -19.24 7.71
CA LEU A 233 10.09 -20.64 7.28
C LEU A 233 10.18 -20.78 5.76
N TYR A 234 9.48 -19.90 5.01
CA TYR A 234 9.49 -19.95 3.55
C TYR A 234 10.89 -19.69 2.98
N PHE A 235 11.49 -18.55 3.32
CA PHE A 235 12.82 -18.19 2.82
C PHE A 235 13.93 -19.05 3.44
N GLY A 236 13.71 -19.59 4.64
CA GLY A 236 14.62 -20.57 5.27
C GLY A 236 14.68 -21.88 4.53
N TYR A 237 13.54 -22.38 4.04
CA TYR A 237 13.47 -23.59 3.22
C TYR A 237 14.29 -23.46 1.93
N TYR A 238 14.32 -22.27 1.34
CA TYR A 238 15.08 -21.98 0.12
C TYR A 238 16.51 -21.44 0.36
N GLY A 239 16.92 -21.20 1.62
CA GLY A 239 18.23 -20.64 1.94
C GLY A 239 18.36 -19.13 1.72
N GLU A 240 17.25 -18.39 1.54
CA GLU A 240 17.21 -16.99 1.11
C GLU A 240 16.83 -16.00 2.22
N ILE A 241 16.95 -16.37 3.50
CA ILE A 241 16.67 -15.44 4.62
C ILE A 241 17.55 -14.21 4.55
N ALA A 242 18.85 -14.38 4.26
CA ALA A 242 19.77 -13.26 4.20
C ALA A 242 19.43 -12.26 3.09
N SER A 243 19.08 -12.75 1.90
CA SER A 243 18.62 -11.94 0.76
C SER A 243 17.35 -11.17 1.10
N MET A 244 16.36 -11.83 1.70
CA MET A 244 15.12 -11.21 2.17
C MET A 244 15.40 -10.07 3.17
N LEU A 245 16.18 -10.35 4.23
CA LEU A 245 16.47 -9.35 5.26
C LEU A 245 17.29 -8.18 4.71
N TYR A 246 18.25 -8.46 3.84
CA TYR A 246 19.04 -7.42 3.19
C TYR A 246 18.15 -6.50 2.33
N CYS A 247 17.37 -7.05 1.44
CA CYS A 247 16.50 -6.26 0.56
C CYS A 247 15.49 -5.43 1.34
N VAL A 248 14.79 -6.05 2.29
CA VAL A 248 13.70 -5.37 3.02
C VAL A 248 14.23 -4.30 3.98
N PHE A 249 15.29 -4.59 4.74
CA PHE A 249 15.73 -3.70 5.82
C PHE A 249 16.98 -2.88 5.48
N VAL A 250 17.97 -3.47 4.82
CA VAL A 250 19.21 -2.75 4.52
C VAL A 250 19.04 -1.91 3.27
N PHE A 251 18.70 -2.54 2.13
CA PHE A 251 18.50 -1.82 0.87
C PHE A 251 17.28 -0.89 0.93
N GLY A 252 16.18 -1.33 1.57
CA GLY A 252 15.02 -0.50 1.80
C GLY A 252 15.30 0.77 2.60
N PHE A 253 16.25 0.72 3.57
CA PHE A 253 16.70 1.91 4.29
C PHE A 253 17.52 2.83 3.39
N VAL A 254 18.48 2.31 2.63
CA VAL A 254 19.29 3.08 1.68
C VAL A 254 18.41 3.82 0.68
N TYR A 255 17.46 3.08 0.05
CA TYR A 255 16.49 3.65 -0.88
C TYR A 255 15.60 4.73 -0.23
N GLY A 256 15.14 4.51 0.99
CA GLY A 256 14.26 5.45 1.71
C GLY A 256 14.94 6.72 2.21
N THR A 257 16.28 6.76 2.27
CA THR A 257 17.05 7.94 2.69
C THR A 257 17.48 8.85 1.54
N GLU A 258 17.21 8.49 0.31
CA GLU A 258 17.49 9.30 -0.86
C GLU A 258 16.50 10.44 -1.05
N GLY A 259 16.85 11.56 -0.44
CA GLY A 259 16.13 12.81 -0.56
C GLY A 259 15.04 13.01 0.50
N TYR A 260 14.79 14.27 0.81
CA TYR A 260 13.67 14.72 1.65
C TYR A 260 12.85 15.69 0.81
N ALA A 261 11.83 15.18 0.13
CA ALA A 261 10.93 16.02 -0.64
C ALA A 261 9.48 15.61 -0.38
N ILE A 262 8.70 16.55 0.13
CA ILE A 262 7.24 16.41 0.13
C ILE A 262 6.82 16.48 -1.34
N GLY A 263 6.42 15.34 -1.90
CA GLY A 263 6.03 15.23 -3.30
C GLY A 263 4.78 16.02 -3.66
N THR A 264 4.28 15.83 -4.86
CA THR A 264 3.12 16.54 -5.44
C THR A 264 1.83 16.39 -4.64
N GLY A 265 1.76 15.38 -3.76
CA GLY A 265 0.65 15.13 -2.83
C GLY A 265 0.69 15.99 -1.55
N GLY A 266 1.71 16.86 -1.34
CA GLY A 266 1.90 17.57 -0.07
C GLY A 266 0.71 18.36 0.43
N ILE A 267 -0.22 18.76 -0.45
CA ILE A 267 -1.48 19.41 -0.07
C ILE A 267 -2.37 18.50 0.80
N PHE A 268 -2.23 17.15 0.68
CA PHE A 268 -2.92 16.19 1.55
C PHE A 268 -2.54 16.32 3.05
N LEU A 269 -1.43 17.00 3.37
CA LEU A 269 -1.07 17.30 4.75
C LEU A 269 -2.16 18.15 5.44
N ILE A 270 -2.92 18.95 4.69
CA ILE A 270 -4.08 19.68 5.22
C ILE A 270 -5.14 18.68 5.72
N THR A 271 -5.38 17.59 4.98
CA THR A 271 -6.28 16.50 5.38
C THR A 271 -5.74 15.75 6.60
N LEU A 272 -4.43 15.59 6.72
CA LEU A 272 -3.79 14.99 7.89
C LEU A 272 -4.03 15.79 9.18
N LEU A 273 -4.15 17.13 9.08
CA LEU A 273 -4.45 18.00 10.22
C LEU A 273 -5.93 18.00 10.62
N PHE A 274 -6.80 17.43 9.80
CA PHE A 274 -8.25 17.41 10.03
C PHE A 274 -8.67 16.98 11.44
N PRO A 275 -8.19 15.83 12.02
CA PRO A 275 -8.59 15.42 13.36
C PRO A 275 -8.17 16.43 14.44
N ILE A 276 -7.01 17.05 14.31
CA ILE A 276 -6.55 18.09 15.25
C ILE A 276 -7.51 19.27 15.22
N LEU A 277 -7.86 19.78 14.05
CA LEU A 277 -8.80 20.90 13.89
C LEU A 277 -10.17 20.57 14.47
N ILE A 278 -10.69 19.37 14.21
CA ILE A 278 -11.97 18.91 14.76
C ILE A 278 -11.91 18.79 16.29
N PHE A 279 -10.82 18.27 16.84
CA PHE A 279 -10.65 18.14 18.29
C PHE A 279 -10.61 19.51 18.99
N LEU A 280 -9.93 20.51 18.40
CA LEU A 280 -9.92 21.87 18.90
C LEU A 280 -11.33 22.50 18.87
N LEU A 281 -12.03 22.40 17.74
CA LEU A 281 -13.38 22.94 17.57
C LEU A 281 -14.41 22.28 18.50
N THR A 282 -14.24 21.00 18.76
CA THR A 282 -15.17 20.22 19.60
C THR A 282 -14.74 20.13 21.05
N LYS A 283 -13.66 20.80 21.45
CA LYS A 283 -13.11 20.81 22.80
C LYS A 283 -12.97 19.39 23.35
N GLN A 284 -12.16 18.56 22.68
CA GLN A 284 -11.87 17.21 23.17
C GLN A 284 -11.01 17.27 24.44
N ASP A 285 -11.51 16.70 25.55
CA ASP A 285 -10.86 16.76 26.85
C ASP A 285 -10.01 15.51 27.17
N ASN A 286 -10.19 14.41 26.43
CA ASN A 286 -9.47 13.18 26.68
C ASN A 286 -8.00 13.28 26.21
N LYS A 287 -7.10 13.43 27.17
CA LYS A 287 -5.65 13.57 26.92
C LYS A 287 -5.03 12.38 26.20
N LYS A 288 -5.57 11.15 26.39
CA LYS A 288 -5.06 9.93 25.73
C LYS A 288 -5.32 9.99 24.22
N ILE A 289 -6.53 10.41 23.82
CA ILE A 289 -6.89 10.56 22.41
C ILE A 289 -6.08 11.69 21.78
N TRP A 290 -5.88 12.81 22.48
CA TRP A 290 -5.02 13.90 22.01
C TRP A 290 -3.58 13.42 21.76
N MET A 291 -3.01 12.68 22.72
CA MET A 291 -1.65 12.15 22.58
C MET A 291 -1.55 11.22 21.39
N LEU A 292 -2.52 10.31 21.20
CA LEU A 292 -2.57 9.39 20.07
C LEU A 292 -2.60 10.15 18.73
N VAL A 293 -3.50 11.11 18.58
CA VAL A 293 -3.66 11.86 17.31
C VAL A 293 -2.43 12.72 17.01
N ILE A 294 -1.87 13.40 18.03
CA ILE A 294 -0.67 14.23 17.83
C ILE A 294 0.53 13.36 17.45
N CYS A 295 0.78 12.26 18.19
CA CYS A 295 1.90 11.36 17.88
C CYS A 295 1.75 10.74 16.50
N ASN A 296 0.54 10.32 16.12
CA ASN A 296 0.28 9.76 14.80
C ASN A 296 0.45 10.81 13.70
N THR A 297 -0.10 12.01 13.88
CA THR A 297 0.07 13.12 12.91
C THR A 297 1.54 13.47 12.72
N ALA A 298 2.31 13.61 13.82
CA ALA A 298 3.73 13.91 13.76
C ALA A 298 4.52 12.77 13.06
N GLY A 299 4.24 11.52 13.42
CA GLY A 299 4.86 10.36 12.78
C GLY A 299 4.57 10.30 11.28
N MET A 300 3.33 10.55 10.87
CA MET A 300 2.95 10.62 9.45
C MET A 300 3.65 11.75 8.71
N MET A 301 3.77 12.95 9.31
CA MET A 301 4.50 14.05 8.70
C MET A 301 5.97 13.71 8.47
N ILE A 302 6.61 13.02 9.42
CA ILE A 302 8.00 12.55 9.27
C ILE A 302 8.07 11.51 8.15
N THR A 303 7.20 10.50 8.16
CA THR A 303 7.18 9.43 7.15
C THR A 303 6.98 9.99 5.74
N LEU A 304 6.01 10.89 5.56
CA LEU A 304 5.71 11.51 4.26
C LEU A 304 6.78 12.53 3.83
N GLY A 305 7.62 13.00 4.75
CA GLY A 305 8.77 13.86 4.46
C GLY A 305 10.06 13.09 4.14
N MET A 306 10.10 11.77 4.37
CA MET A 306 11.25 10.92 4.06
C MET A 306 11.18 10.45 2.62
N GLY A 307 12.25 10.64 1.86
CA GLY A 307 12.32 10.28 0.45
C GLY A 307 11.42 11.15 -0.44
N ASN A 308 11.18 10.68 -1.64
CA ASN A 308 10.23 11.30 -2.58
C ASN A 308 8.85 10.68 -2.35
N SER A 309 8.02 11.30 -1.49
CA SER A 309 6.66 10.79 -1.27
C SER A 309 5.83 10.88 -2.56
N THR A 310 5.25 9.76 -2.93
CA THR A 310 4.35 9.62 -4.08
C THR A 310 2.90 9.89 -3.64
N LEU A 311 1.99 9.97 -4.60
CA LEU A 311 0.59 10.27 -4.29
C LEU A 311 -0.06 9.17 -3.43
N HIS A 312 0.29 7.92 -3.64
CA HIS A 312 -0.27 6.79 -2.91
C HIS A 312 0.20 6.69 -1.44
N ASP A 313 1.34 7.27 -1.07
CA ASP A 313 1.76 7.32 0.33
C ASP A 313 0.72 8.03 1.22
N TYR A 314 -0.07 8.94 0.65
CA TYR A 314 -1.13 9.67 1.36
C TYR A 314 -2.37 8.82 1.67
N ILE A 315 -2.47 7.57 1.21
CA ILE A 315 -3.46 6.59 1.69
C ILE A 315 -3.33 6.39 3.20
N LEU A 316 -2.10 6.44 3.72
CA LEU A 316 -1.80 6.25 5.14
C LEU A 316 -2.38 7.32 6.07
N ILE A 317 -2.87 8.46 5.55
CA ILE A 317 -3.55 9.46 6.38
C ILE A 317 -4.97 9.04 6.78
N ILE A 318 -5.57 8.05 6.11
CA ILE A 318 -6.95 7.62 6.31
C ILE A 318 -7.24 7.24 7.77
N PRO A 319 -6.44 6.39 8.45
CA PRO A 319 -6.72 6.05 9.85
C PRO A 319 -6.70 7.27 10.77
N ASN A 320 -5.79 8.23 10.53
CA ASN A 320 -5.73 9.47 11.32
C ASN A 320 -6.98 10.34 11.07
N MET A 321 -7.39 10.47 9.82
CA MET A 321 -8.61 11.19 9.44
C MET A 321 -9.86 10.59 10.13
N MET A 322 -9.92 9.27 10.31
CA MET A 322 -11.04 8.59 10.96
C MET A 322 -11.22 9.01 12.42
N PHE A 323 -10.19 9.42 13.14
CA PHE A 323 -10.33 10.00 14.48
C PHE A 323 -11.17 11.30 14.46
N GLY A 324 -10.94 12.16 13.46
CA GLY A 324 -11.72 13.38 13.28
C GLY A 324 -13.19 13.10 12.97
N ILE A 325 -13.46 12.16 12.07
CA ILE A 325 -14.81 11.73 11.70
C ILE A 325 -15.51 11.09 12.90
N TRP A 326 -14.81 10.25 13.63
CA TRP A 326 -15.32 9.67 14.88
C TRP A 326 -15.76 10.75 15.87
N ARG A 327 -14.94 11.77 16.12
CA ARG A 327 -15.27 12.86 17.02
C ARG A 327 -16.46 13.70 16.54
N LEU A 328 -16.58 13.91 15.24
CA LEU A 328 -17.76 14.56 14.66
C LEU A 328 -19.02 13.75 14.92
N ALA A 329 -19.00 12.46 14.68
CA ALA A 329 -20.12 11.57 14.91
C ALA A 329 -20.60 11.60 16.37
N GLU A 330 -19.63 11.64 17.32
CA GLU A 330 -19.90 11.72 18.75
C GLU A 330 -20.57 13.03 19.15
N THR A 331 -20.18 14.16 18.57
CA THR A 331 -20.53 15.49 19.10
C THR A 331 -21.48 16.31 18.25
N TRP A 332 -21.77 15.90 17.01
CA TRP A 332 -22.50 16.72 16.02
C TRP A 332 -23.88 17.17 16.48
N ARG A 333 -24.63 16.31 17.17
CA ARG A 333 -26.03 16.60 17.57
C ARG A 333 -26.10 17.77 18.54
N ASP A 334 -25.18 17.85 19.49
CA ASP A 334 -25.22 18.75 20.63
C ASP A 334 -24.54 20.11 20.38
N ARG A 335 -24.02 20.33 19.15
CA ARG A 335 -23.27 21.57 18.83
C ARG A 335 -24.19 22.71 18.39
N LYS A 336 -23.81 23.92 18.81
CA LYS A 336 -24.45 25.18 18.37
C LYS A 336 -24.25 25.35 16.85
N THR A 337 -25.21 26.00 16.19
CA THR A 337 -25.19 26.22 14.74
C THR A 337 -23.90 26.89 14.25
N ALA A 338 -23.38 27.87 14.97
CA ALA A 338 -22.10 28.53 14.62
C ALA A 338 -20.92 27.51 14.56
N VAL A 339 -20.84 26.57 15.52
CA VAL A 339 -19.79 25.55 15.51
C VAL A 339 -19.99 24.60 14.32
N LYS A 340 -21.24 24.23 13.99
CA LYS A 340 -21.55 23.39 12.82
C LYS A 340 -21.11 24.06 11.52
N ILE A 341 -21.32 25.36 11.36
CA ILE A 341 -20.90 26.13 10.19
C ILE A 341 -19.36 26.12 10.07
N VAL A 342 -18.66 26.45 11.16
CA VAL A 342 -17.18 26.43 11.16
C VAL A 342 -16.66 25.03 10.86
N THR A 343 -17.27 23.99 11.44
CA THR A 343 -16.90 22.59 11.17
C THR A 343 -17.11 22.23 9.71
N ALA A 344 -18.22 22.64 9.09
CA ALA A 344 -18.46 22.42 7.67
C ALA A 344 -17.40 23.12 6.79
N ALA A 345 -16.99 24.34 7.16
CA ALA A 345 -15.90 25.03 6.47
C ALA A 345 -14.56 24.28 6.61
N VAL A 346 -14.24 23.73 7.78
CA VAL A 346 -13.03 22.92 8.00
C VAL A 346 -13.08 21.64 7.16
N ILE A 347 -14.22 20.93 7.13
CA ILE A 347 -14.41 19.76 6.28
C ILE A 347 -14.16 20.13 4.81
N LEU A 348 -14.79 21.22 4.35
CA LEU A 348 -14.63 21.66 2.96
C LEU A 348 -13.16 21.96 2.63
N ILE A 349 -12.46 22.68 3.49
CA ILE A 349 -11.03 23.01 3.29
C ILE A 349 -10.17 21.74 3.28
N CYS A 350 -10.35 20.83 4.25
CA CYS A 350 -9.53 19.64 4.36
C CYS A 350 -9.78 18.62 3.22
N PHE A 351 -10.98 18.59 2.67
CA PHE A 351 -11.36 17.65 1.62
C PHE A 351 -11.50 18.27 0.22
N ALA A 352 -11.27 19.58 0.07
CA ALA A 352 -11.37 20.25 -1.23
C ALA A 352 -10.39 19.65 -2.26
N TYR A 353 -9.14 19.45 -1.87
CA TYR A 353 -8.13 18.90 -2.77
C TYR A 353 -8.33 17.42 -3.03
N PRO A 354 -8.55 16.53 -2.05
CA PRO A 354 -8.96 15.16 -2.31
C PRO A 354 -10.19 15.05 -3.21
N GLY A 355 -11.23 15.87 -2.99
CA GLY A 355 -12.42 15.88 -3.85
C GLY A 355 -12.12 16.31 -5.28
N TYR A 356 -11.31 17.35 -5.47
CA TYR A 356 -10.84 17.76 -6.80
C TYR A 356 -10.06 16.62 -7.50
N LYS A 357 -9.13 15.98 -6.79
CA LYS A 357 -8.36 14.85 -7.31
C LYS A 357 -9.26 13.66 -7.66
N MET A 358 -10.28 13.37 -6.84
CA MET A 358 -11.29 12.34 -7.13
C MET A 358 -12.01 12.60 -8.46
N ILE A 359 -12.44 13.84 -8.71
CA ILE A 359 -13.09 14.22 -9.99
C ILE A 359 -12.12 14.03 -11.14
N ARG A 360 -10.87 14.46 -11.00
CA ARG A 360 -9.82 14.29 -12.01
C ARG A 360 -9.51 12.81 -12.26
N ALA A 361 -9.41 12.00 -11.21
CA ALA A 361 -9.23 10.55 -11.33
C ALA A 361 -10.40 9.90 -12.08
N GLY A 362 -11.64 10.26 -11.74
CA GLY A 362 -12.82 9.78 -12.47
C GLY A 362 -12.80 10.14 -13.96
N ALA A 363 -12.40 11.37 -14.32
CA ALA A 363 -12.24 11.76 -15.71
C ALA A 363 -11.13 10.98 -16.44
N SER A 364 -9.99 10.75 -15.75
CA SER A 364 -8.90 9.95 -16.29
C SER A 364 -9.30 8.49 -16.52
N ILE A 365 -10.05 7.90 -15.58
CA ILE A 365 -10.56 6.53 -15.69
C ILE A 365 -11.47 6.37 -16.93
N LEU A 366 -12.33 7.34 -17.21
CA LEU A 366 -13.16 7.31 -18.41
C LEU A 366 -12.32 7.29 -19.70
N GLY A 367 -11.18 7.97 -19.71
CA GLY A 367 -10.22 7.95 -20.81
C GLY A 367 -9.47 6.62 -20.99
N GLN A 368 -9.45 5.77 -19.96
CA GLN A 368 -8.80 4.45 -20.02
C GLN A 368 -9.72 3.32 -20.50
N ILE A 369 -11.02 3.59 -20.63
CA ILE A 369 -11.96 2.61 -21.17
C ILE A 369 -11.66 2.41 -22.66
N GLY A 370 -11.17 1.21 -23.00
CA GLY A 370 -10.81 0.86 -24.38
C GLY A 370 -9.45 1.42 -24.85
N ASP A 371 -8.63 1.98 -23.96
CA ASP A 371 -7.24 2.32 -24.28
C ASP A 371 -6.37 1.07 -24.15
N ASP A 372 -6.06 0.47 -25.28
CA ASP A 372 -5.23 -0.73 -25.39
C ASP A 372 -3.82 -0.42 -25.91
N THR A 373 -3.46 0.85 -26.07
CA THR A 373 -2.23 1.28 -26.76
C THR A 373 -0.98 0.65 -26.19
N ALA A 374 -0.78 0.77 -24.85
CA ALA A 374 0.39 0.20 -24.18
C ALA A 374 0.39 -1.34 -24.19
N TYR A 375 -0.79 -1.96 -24.15
CA TYR A 375 -0.95 -3.40 -24.26
C TYR A 375 -0.57 -3.89 -25.65
N GLN A 376 -1.11 -3.29 -26.69
CA GLN A 376 -0.83 -3.65 -28.08
C GLN A 376 0.64 -3.45 -28.43
N SER A 377 1.23 -2.33 -28.01
CA SER A 377 2.67 -2.05 -28.22
C SER A 377 3.56 -3.10 -27.55
N ALA A 378 3.23 -3.52 -26.33
CA ALA A 378 3.99 -4.56 -25.64
C ALA A 378 3.85 -5.94 -26.30
N MET A 379 2.63 -6.31 -26.73
CA MET A 379 2.37 -7.59 -27.40
C MET A 379 3.04 -7.66 -28.78
N GLU A 380 3.04 -6.57 -29.55
CA GLU A 380 3.73 -6.48 -30.85
C GLU A 380 5.22 -6.85 -30.73
N ILE A 381 5.89 -6.36 -29.69
CA ILE A 381 7.29 -6.69 -29.41
C ILE A 381 7.43 -8.13 -28.90
N ALA A 382 6.56 -8.57 -27.98
CA ALA A 382 6.61 -9.90 -27.39
C ALA A 382 6.37 -11.01 -28.42
N ASP A 383 5.49 -10.77 -29.41
CA ASP A 383 5.17 -11.75 -30.48
C ASP A 383 6.34 -11.95 -31.46
N CYS A 384 7.30 -11.03 -31.50
CA CYS A 384 8.54 -11.22 -32.26
C CYS A 384 9.55 -12.15 -31.57
N ILE A 385 9.32 -12.52 -30.29
CA ILE A 385 10.25 -13.35 -29.53
C ILE A 385 9.72 -14.80 -29.53
N PRO A 386 10.47 -15.77 -30.09
CA PRO A 386 10.10 -17.18 -30.06
C PRO A 386 9.85 -17.70 -28.64
N GLU A 387 8.84 -18.54 -28.47
CA GLU A 387 8.45 -19.05 -27.14
C GLU A 387 9.62 -19.74 -26.40
N GLU A 388 10.45 -20.50 -27.12
CA GLU A 388 11.62 -21.19 -26.60
C GLU A 388 12.74 -20.25 -26.12
N GLU A 389 12.77 -18.99 -26.59
CA GLU A 389 13.76 -17.98 -26.23
C GLU A 389 13.22 -16.96 -25.19
N ARG A 390 11.96 -17.05 -24.78
CA ARG A 390 11.32 -16.12 -23.81
C ARG A 390 11.93 -16.18 -22.41
N ASN A 391 12.67 -17.22 -22.07
CA ASN A 391 13.44 -17.32 -20.84
C ASN A 391 14.74 -16.50 -20.83
N SER A 392 15.12 -15.90 -21.95
CA SER A 392 16.34 -15.10 -22.13
C SER A 392 16.04 -13.67 -22.58
N VAL A 393 15.03 -13.04 -21.97
CA VAL A 393 14.58 -11.70 -22.27
C VAL A 393 14.85 -10.76 -21.10
N TRP A 394 15.59 -9.69 -21.33
CA TRP A 394 15.81 -8.62 -20.37
C TRP A 394 15.22 -7.30 -20.87
N ALA A 395 14.17 -6.81 -20.20
CA ALA A 395 13.60 -5.48 -20.46
C ALA A 395 14.35 -4.45 -19.59
N TYR A 396 15.15 -3.63 -20.24
CA TYR A 396 16.01 -2.63 -19.59
C TYR A 396 15.36 -1.24 -19.61
N GLU A 397 15.14 -0.66 -18.42
CA GLU A 397 14.47 0.63 -18.21
C GLU A 397 13.03 0.70 -18.80
N VAL A 398 12.48 -0.43 -19.22
CA VAL A 398 11.10 -0.56 -19.65
C VAL A 398 10.20 -0.69 -18.41
N PRO A 399 9.00 -0.08 -18.39
CA PRO A 399 8.04 -0.32 -17.30
C PRO A 399 7.78 -1.80 -17.06
N MET A 400 7.82 -2.26 -15.81
CA MET A 400 7.68 -3.68 -15.45
C MET A 400 6.35 -4.30 -15.90
N ARG A 401 5.35 -3.46 -16.22
CA ARG A 401 4.11 -3.89 -16.86
C ARG A 401 4.34 -4.64 -18.17
N TRP A 402 5.44 -4.37 -18.88
CA TRP A 402 5.78 -5.05 -20.12
C TRP A 402 5.88 -6.57 -19.91
N TYR A 403 6.60 -7.00 -18.86
CA TYR A 403 6.72 -8.42 -18.50
C TYR A 403 5.37 -9.04 -18.13
N ALA A 404 4.53 -8.30 -17.39
CA ALA A 404 3.22 -8.77 -16.98
C ALA A 404 2.23 -8.89 -18.16
N ILE A 405 2.33 -8.00 -19.15
CA ILE A 405 1.55 -8.04 -20.39
C ILE A 405 1.99 -9.21 -21.26
N ALA A 406 3.30 -9.37 -21.44
CA ALA A 406 3.88 -10.41 -22.29
C ALA A 406 3.83 -11.83 -21.66
N ASP A 407 3.49 -11.93 -20.38
CA ASP A 407 3.61 -13.16 -19.55
C ASP A 407 5.02 -13.80 -19.64
N ILE A 408 6.05 -12.94 -19.68
CA ILE A 408 7.46 -13.33 -19.75
C ILE A 408 8.10 -13.11 -18.38
N MET A 409 8.83 -14.10 -17.86
CA MET A 409 9.63 -13.92 -16.64
C MET A 409 10.96 -13.25 -16.98
N PRO A 410 11.42 -12.30 -16.15
CA PRO A 410 12.66 -11.58 -16.42
C PRO A 410 13.87 -12.50 -16.35
N TYR A 411 14.79 -12.36 -17.30
CA TYR A 411 16.08 -13.05 -17.34
C TYR A 411 16.98 -12.69 -16.15
N CYS A 412 16.96 -11.44 -15.74
CA CYS A 412 17.77 -10.90 -14.66
C CYS A 412 16.90 -10.41 -13.52
N LYS A 413 17.30 -10.67 -12.26
CA LYS A 413 16.59 -10.20 -11.07
C LYS A 413 16.40 -8.69 -11.03
N TYR A 414 17.26 -7.91 -11.68
CA TYR A 414 17.13 -6.48 -11.87
C TYR A 414 16.24 -6.19 -13.08
N CYS A 415 14.93 -6.34 -12.88
CA CYS A 415 13.93 -6.25 -13.95
C CYS A 415 13.21 -4.89 -14.01
N GLY A 416 13.55 -3.94 -13.15
CA GLY A 416 13.02 -2.58 -13.15
C GLY A 416 13.94 -1.63 -12.41
N TRP A 417 13.86 -0.33 -12.75
CA TRP A 417 14.65 0.73 -12.13
C TRP A 417 16.18 0.47 -12.17
N GLN A 418 16.66 -0.18 -13.22
CA GLN A 418 18.03 -0.70 -13.29
C GLN A 418 19.07 0.40 -13.17
N GLU A 419 18.91 1.53 -13.88
CA GLU A 419 19.86 2.65 -13.81
C GLU A 419 19.92 3.19 -12.39
N HIS A 420 18.77 3.43 -11.78
CA HIS A 420 18.71 3.91 -10.41
C HIS A 420 19.33 2.95 -9.39
N TYR A 421 19.06 1.65 -9.50
CA TYR A 421 19.68 0.65 -8.60
C TYR A 421 21.19 0.53 -8.80
N MET A 422 21.68 0.66 -10.04
CA MET A 422 23.10 0.65 -10.32
C MET A 422 23.82 1.92 -9.80
N GLU A 423 23.14 3.06 -9.79
CA GLU A 423 23.63 4.30 -9.16
C GLU A 423 23.73 4.17 -7.64
N LEU A 424 22.72 3.54 -7.01
CA LEU A 424 22.65 3.32 -5.56
C LEU A 424 23.68 2.30 -5.06
N SER A 425 24.01 1.30 -5.86
CA SER A 425 24.83 0.18 -5.44
C SER A 425 25.87 -0.22 -6.49
N PRO A 426 27.16 0.06 -6.24
CA PRO A 426 28.26 -0.42 -7.10
C PRO A 426 28.29 -1.94 -7.28
N GLN A 427 27.77 -2.69 -6.29
CA GLN A 427 27.64 -4.15 -6.39
C GLN A 427 26.65 -4.53 -7.48
N ILE A 428 25.47 -3.87 -7.52
CA ILE A 428 24.45 -4.13 -8.56
C ILE A 428 25.03 -3.80 -9.95
N ALA A 429 25.74 -2.68 -10.08
CA ALA A 429 26.38 -2.33 -11.34
C ALA A 429 27.40 -3.39 -11.78
N SER A 430 28.18 -3.95 -10.83
CA SER A 430 29.13 -5.03 -11.11
C SER A 430 28.46 -6.34 -11.53
N GLU A 431 27.37 -6.73 -10.86
CA GLU A 431 26.59 -7.94 -11.18
C GLU A 431 25.94 -7.83 -12.58
N VAL A 432 25.39 -6.67 -12.93
CA VAL A 432 24.83 -6.42 -14.27
C VAL A 432 25.91 -6.47 -15.34
N LYS A 433 27.08 -5.87 -15.07
CA LYS A 433 28.22 -5.92 -15.99
C LYS A 433 28.68 -7.35 -16.21
N GLU A 434 28.88 -8.13 -15.16
CA GLU A 434 29.29 -9.53 -15.23
C GLU A 434 28.27 -10.36 -16.03
N MET A 435 26.96 -10.20 -15.79
CA MET A 435 25.92 -10.86 -16.55
C MET A 435 26.05 -10.56 -18.05
N LEU A 436 26.23 -9.28 -18.43
CA LEU A 436 26.34 -8.89 -19.83
C LEU A 436 27.62 -9.40 -20.51
N GLU A 437 28.72 -9.63 -19.74
CA GLU A 437 30.00 -10.14 -20.25
C GLU A 437 30.00 -11.67 -20.35
N THR A 438 29.46 -12.39 -19.33
CA THR A 438 29.62 -13.83 -19.20
C THR A 438 28.43 -14.63 -19.71
N ASN A 439 27.20 -14.12 -19.51
CA ASN A 439 25.97 -14.76 -19.89
C ASN A 439 24.92 -13.71 -20.31
N PRO A 440 25.12 -13.08 -21.48
CA PRO A 440 24.22 -12.02 -21.96
C PRO A 440 22.85 -12.62 -22.33
N PRO A 441 21.73 -11.87 -22.08
CA PRO A 441 20.41 -12.30 -22.57
C PRO A 441 20.38 -12.33 -24.09
N VAL A 442 19.63 -13.27 -24.67
CA VAL A 442 19.45 -13.33 -26.13
C VAL A 442 18.70 -12.10 -26.63
N TRP A 443 17.75 -11.63 -25.82
CA TRP A 443 16.87 -10.52 -26.17
C TRP A 443 16.97 -9.39 -25.15
N ILE A 444 17.13 -8.17 -25.65
CA ILE A 444 17.00 -6.96 -24.82
C ILE A 444 15.89 -6.10 -25.39
N VAL A 445 14.95 -5.71 -24.51
CA VAL A 445 13.91 -4.73 -24.81
C VAL A 445 14.27 -3.43 -24.12
N THR A 446 14.25 -2.31 -24.83
CA THR A 446 14.47 -0.98 -24.25
C THR A 446 13.32 -0.06 -24.56
N ARG A 447 13.26 1.09 -23.92
CA ARG A 447 12.33 2.15 -24.31
C ARG A 447 12.80 2.82 -25.60
N ALA A 448 11.85 3.08 -26.50
CA ALA A 448 12.14 3.81 -27.73
C ALA A 448 12.28 5.32 -27.50
N ASP A 449 11.57 5.86 -26.48
CA ASP A 449 11.52 7.30 -26.16
C ASP A 449 12.62 7.77 -25.18
N LYS A 450 13.49 6.86 -24.71
CA LYS A 450 14.51 7.17 -23.71
C LYS A 450 15.89 6.67 -24.12
N GLU A 451 16.85 7.57 -24.17
CA GLU A 451 18.25 7.20 -24.37
C GLU A 451 18.79 6.43 -23.15
N ILE A 452 19.56 5.39 -23.38
CA ILE A 452 20.24 4.61 -22.35
C ILE A 452 21.38 5.45 -21.76
N ALA A 453 21.27 5.81 -20.48
CA ALA A 453 22.27 6.62 -19.80
C ALA A 453 23.47 5.78 -19.34
N ASN A 454 23.25 4.52 -18.95
CA ASN A 454 24.33 3.66 -18.49
C ASN A 454 25.26 3.24 -19.62
N SER A 455 26.52 3.62 -19.51
CA SER A 455 27.56 3.38 -20.55
C SER A 455 27.85 1.90 -20.79
N ILE A 456 27.79 1.05 -19.75
CA ILE A 456 28.04 -0.41 -19.86
C ILE A 456 26.99 -1.04 -20.77
N VAL A 457 25.71 -0.77 -20.50
CA VAL A 457 24.60 -1.32 -21.28
C VAL A 457 24.59 -0.76 -22.69
N LYS A 458 24.81 0.57 -22.84
CA LYS A 458 24.85 1.25 -24.14
C LYS A 458 25.93 0.67 -25.03
N THR A 459 27.16 0.52 -24.52
CA THR A 459 28.26 -0.06 -25.27
C THR A 459 27.97 -1.50 -25.68
N LYS A 460 27.47 -2.32 -24.74
CA LYS A 460 27.14 -3.72 -25.02
C LYS A 460 26.07 -3.88 -26.10
N LEU A 461 25.05 -3.06 -26.08
CA LEU A 461 24.01 -3.03 -27.13
C LEU A 461 24.61 -2.71 -28.49
N GLN A 462 25.47 -1.68 -28.60
CA GLN A 462 26.04 -1.26 -29.86
C GLN A 462 27.00 -2.32 -30.45
N GLU A 463 27.78 -2.97 -29.59
CA GLU A 463 28.79 -3.94 -30.05
C GLU A 463 28.23 -5.33 -30.36
N SER A 464 27.31 -5.80 -29.50
CA SER A 464 26.94 -7.21 -29.48
C SER A 464 25.50 -7.49 -29.93
N TYR A 465 24.65 -6.48 -30.08
CA TYR A 465 23.24 -6.67 -30.45
C TYR A 465 22.90 -5.97 -31.75
N GLU A 466 21.87 -6.47 -32.42
CA GLU A 466 21.24 -5.82 -33.57
C GLU A 466 19.80 -5.42 -33.24
N LEU A 467 19.39 -4.24 -33.69
CA LEU A 467 17.99 -3.77 -33.58
C LEU A 467 17.16 -4.50 -34.63
N LEU A 468 16.11 -5.23 -34.19
CA LEU A 468 15.22 -5.96 -35.10
C LEU A 468 13.95 -5.19 -35.40
N ILE A 469 13.32 -4.64 -34.38
CA ILE A 469 12.05 -3.91 -34.50
C ILE A 469 11.98 -2.80 -33.46
N GLU A 470 11.33 -1.72 -33.82
CA GLU A 470 11.02 -0.61 -32.92
C GLU A 470 9.60 -0.15 -33.19
N ASN A 471 8.86 0.11 -32.11
CA ASN A 471 7.56 0.75 -32.18
C ASN A 471 7.53 2.04 -31.33
N SER A 472 6.34 2.60 -31.06
CA SER A 472 6.21 3.87 -30.33
C SER A 472 6.79 3.85 -28.90
N ASP A 473 6.84 2.67 -28.26
CA ASP A 473 7.17 2.55 -26.85
C ASP A 473 8.47 1.78 -26.60
N CYS A 474 8.78 0.78 -27.43
CA CYS A 474 9.85 -0.16 -27.20
C CYS A 474 10.69 -0.45 -28.46
N SER A 475 11.96 -0.73 -28.22
CA SER A 475 12.92 -1.25 -29.22
C SER A 475 13.39 -2.63 -28.80
N LEU A 476 13.33 -3.62 -29.74
CA LEU A 476 13.77 -4.99 -29.51
C LEU A 476 15.12 -5.26 -30.16
N TYR A 477 16.06 -5.74 -29.37
CA TYR A 477 17.39 -6.10 -29.82
C TYR A 477 17.63 -7.59 -29.64
N ARG A 478 18.34 -8.20 -30.58
CA ARG A 478 18.78 -9.59 -30.54
C ARG A 478 20.31 -9.66 -30.49
N LEU A 479 20.84 -10.61 -29.71
CA LEU A 479 22.28 -10.93 -29.67
C LEU A 479 22.73 -11.42 -31.05
N LYS A 480 23.85 -10.86 -31.58
CA LYS A 480 24.40 -11.21 -32.90
C LYS A 480 24.94 -12.62 -32.97
#